data_13ca246217b99930476b9ffb088e234d
#
_entry.id   13ca246217b99930476b9ffb088e234d
#
_cell.length_a   1.000
_cell.length_b   1.000
_cell.length_c   1.000
_cell.angle_alpha   90.00
_cell.angle_beta   90.00
_cell.angle_gamma   90.00
#
_symmetry.space_group_name_H-M   'P 1'
#
loop_
_entity.id
_entity.type
_entity.pdbx_description
1 polymer ?
#
loop_
_entity_poly.entity_id
_entity_poly.type
_entity_poly.pdbx_seq_one_letter_code
_entity_poly.pdbx_strand_id
1 'polypeptide(L)'
;MIKNIVLDVGRVLVAWQPKELMKELGFSDEIVGELSKALFESGIWNETDRGVLSDDEFLALAVGNAPAYEQEIRLFWENVGKAIWQFSYVKEWIGAMKKAGYHVYILSNYGSWTYEKTRENALSFLEDVDGAIFSYQVKLIKPDAEIYYALFEKYGLQAEESVFLDDLPANIEGAKAVGMHGIVFTGLEDALAELERLGVKIEM
;
A
#
# COMPACT_ATOMS: atom_id res chain seq x y z
N MET A 1 -17.90 16.95 8.44
CA MET A 1 -18.07 16.76 6.96
C MET A 1 -16.74 16.37 6.40
N ILE A 2 -16.68 15.31 5.58
CA ILE A 2 -15.44 14.82 4.96
C ILE A 2 -14.88 15.87 4.00
N LYS A 3 -13.59 16.13 4.12
CA LYS A 3 -12.80 17.02 3.25
C LYS A 3 -11.62 16.28 2.61
N ASN A 4 -11.11 15.24 3.31
CA ASN A 4 -9.90 14.53 2.94
C ASN A 4 -10.22 13.07 2.66
N ILE A 5 -9.79 12.57 1.52
CA ILE A 5 -9.84 11.16 1.15
C ILE A 5 -8.40 10.64 1.18
N VAL A 6 -8.16 9.65 2.01
CA VAL A 6 -6.86 9.00 2.18
C VAL A 6 -6.94 7.61 1.57
N LEU A 7 -6.01 7.26 0.71
CA LEU A 7 -6.00 6.00 -0.02
C LEU A 7 -4.75 5.20 0.32
N ASP A 8 -4.92 3.90 0.56
CA ASP A 8 -3.80 2.97 0.46
C ASP A 8 -3.40 2.79 -1.01
N VAL A 9 -2.24 2.19 -1.25
CA VAL A 9 -1.71 1.91 -2.59
C VAL A 9 -1.98 0.47 -2.99
N GLY A 10 -1.49 -0.48 -2.22
CA GLY A 10 -1.58 -1.91 -2.54
C GLY A 10 -3.02 -2.39 -2.63
N ARG A 11 -3.43 -3.03 -3.73
CA ARG A 11 -4.78 -3.55 -3.97
C ARG A 11 -5.91 -2.52 -3.94
N VAL A 12 -5.58 -1.25 -3.72
CA VAL A 12 -6.51 -0.11 -3.85
C VAL A 12 -6.24 0.67 -5.13
N LEU A 13 -5.00 1.09 -5.34
CA LEU A 13 -4.58 1.85 -6.52
C LEU A 13 -3.70 1.03 -7.48
N VAL A 14 -2.99 0.04 -6.95
CA VAL A 14 -2.14 -0.86 -7.74
C VAL A 14 -2.44 -2.31 -7.40
N ALA A 15 -2.27 -3.19 -8.38
CA ALA A 15 -2.22 -4.63 -8.14
C ALA A 15 -0.97 -4.96 -7.31
N TRP A 16 -1.05 -6.00 -6.48
CA TRP A 16 0.06 -6.63 -5.80
C TRP A 16 -0.07 -8.14 -5.92
N GLN A 17 0.69 -8.73 -6.84
CA GLN A 17 0.56 -10.13 -7.24
C GLN A 17 1.90 -10.89 -7.19
N PRO A 18 2.49 -11.03 -5.99
CA PRO A 18 3.82 -11.66 -5.85
C PRO A 18 3.84 -13.14 -6.24
N LYS A 19 2.76 -13.89 -5.97
CA LYS A 19 2.69 -15.32 -6.32
C LYS A 19 2.61 -15.55 -7.82
N GLU A 20 1.89 -14.71 -8.53
CA GLU A 20 1.80 -14.72 -9.98
C GLU A 20 3.17 -14.43 -10.61
N LEU A 21 3.87 -13.40 -10.11
CA LEU A 21 5.24 -13.12 -10.53
C LEU A 21 6.16 -14.32 -10.30
N MET A 22 6.09 -14.97 -9.15
CA MET A 22 6.91 -16.17 -8.87
C MET A 22 6.64 -17.28 -9.89
N LYS A 23 5.38 -17.49 -10.29
CA LYS A 23 5.01 -18.45 -11.33
C LYS A 23 5.52 -18.03 -12.72
N GLU A 24 5.44 -16.76 -13.06
CA GLU A 24 6.01 -16.20 -14.31
C GLU A 24 7.53 -16.35 -14.39
N LEU A 25 8.21 -16.31 -13.23
CA LEU A 25 9.65 -16.59 -13.12
C LEU A 25 9.98 -18.10 -13.24
N GLY A 26 8.97 -18.96 -13.40
CA GLY A 26 9.12 -20.40 -13.60
C GLY A 26 9.20 -21.20 -12.30
N PHE A 27 8.81 -20.63 -11.16
CA PHE A 27 8.86 -21.33 -9.88
C PHE A 27 7.70 -22.33 -9.75
N SER A 28 8.01 -23.53 -9.23
CA SER A 28 6.98 -24.51 -8.89
C SER A 28 6.09 -24.06 -7.73
N ASP A 29 4.92 -24.67 -7.59
CA ASP A 29 4.02 -24.36 -6.46
C ASP A 29 4.69 -24.63 -5.09
N GLU A 30 5.59 -25.59 -5.00
CA GLU A 30 6.41 -25.82 -3.81
C GLU A 30 7.31 -24.63 -3.49
N ILE A 31 8.06 -24.15 -4.47
CA ILE A 31 8.96 -22.98 -4.33
C ILE A 31 8.14 -21.74 -3.95
N VAL A 32 7.01 -21.50 -4.63
CA VAL A 32 6.11 -20.38 -4.31
C VAL A 32 5.63 -20.45 -2.85
N GLY A 33 5.30 -21.65 -2.36
CA GLY A 33 4.91 -21.88 -0.96
C GLY A 33 6.04 -21.55 0.02
N GLU A 34 7.25 -22.06 -0.22
CA GLU A 34 8.40 -21.83 0.65
C GLU A 34 8.84 -20.35 0.65
N LEU A 35 8.88 -19.70 -0.52
CA LEU A 35 9.17 -18.28 -0.60
C LEU A 35 8.09 -17.43 0.09
N SER A 36 6.82 -17.80 -0.03
CA SER A 36 5.72 -17.09 0.67
C SER A 36 5.90 -17.11 2.18
N LYS A 37 6.28 -18.25 2.76
CA LYS A 37 6.60 -18.36 4.18
C LYS A 37 7.82 -17.53 4.56
N ALA A 38 8.90 -17.65 3.76
CA ALA A 38 10.16 -16.99 4.06
C ALA A 38 10.08 -15.47 3.98
N LEU A 39 9.29 -14.93 3.04
CA LEU A 39 9.21 -13.50 2.76
C LEU A 39 8.05 -12.82 3.50
N PHE A 40 6.84 -13.39 3.45
CA PHE A 40 5.62 -12.70 3.88
C PHE A 40 5.11 -13.14 5.24
N GLU A 41 5.19 -14.45 5.56
CA GLU A 41 4.67 -14.98 6.83
C GLU A 41 5.67 -14.87 7.98
N SER A 42 6.95 -14.69 7.68
CA SER A 42 8.02 -14.53 8.67
C SER A 42 8.05 -13.16 9.38
N GLY A 43 7.32 -12.18 8.83
CA GLY A 43 7.30 -10.80 9.34
C GLY A 43 8.41 -9.89 8.79
N ILE A 44 9.44 -10.42 8.10
CA ILE A 44 10.52 -9.59 7.56
C ILE A 44 10.04 -8.58 6.51
N TRP A 45 8.96 -8.89 5.79
CA TRP A 45 8.35 -7.98 4.82
C TRP A 45 7.86 -6.70 5.50
N ASN A 46 7.21 -6.82 6.65
CA ASN A 46 6.73 -5.67 7.42
C ASN A 46 7.89 -4.77 7.88
N GLU A 47 9.04 -5.35 8.25
CA GLU A 47 10.21 -4.56 8.65
C GLU A 47 10.86 -3.87 7.44
N THR A 48 10.78 -4.46 6.25
CA THR A 48 11.17 -3.82 4.98
C THR A 48 10.24 -2.66 4.65
N ASP A 49 8.93 -2.86 4.80
CA ASP A 49 7.95 -1.80 4.61
C ASP A 49 8.10 -0.69 5.66
N ARG A 50 8.44 -1.03 6.90
CA ARG A 50 8.80 -0.05 7.93
C ARG A 50 10.09 0.72 7.57
N GLY A 51 10.92 0.17 6.68
CA GLY A 51 12.18 0.77 6.24
C GLY A 51 13.29 0.71 7.29
N VAL A 52 13.24 -0.25 8.22
CA VAL A 52 14.28 -0.48 9.23
C VAL A 52 15.32 -1.50 8.78
N LEU A 53 15.04 -2.25 7.72
CA LEU A 53 15.99 -3.14 7.06
C LEU A 53 16.51 -2.49 5.77
N SER A 54 17.80 -2.59 5.53
CA SER A 54 18.37 -2.39 4.20
C SER A 54 18.04 -3.59 3.30
N ASP A 55 18.21 -3.42 1.99
CA ASP A 55 17.97 -4.49 1.01
C ASP A 55 18.86 -5.71 1.25
N ASP A 56 20.13 -5.49 1.62
CA ASP A 56 21.08 -6.57 1.94
C ASP A 56 20.68 -7.31 3.22
N GLU A 57 20.23 -6.61 4.25
CA GLU A 57 19.73 -7.21 5.50
C GLU A 57 18.45 -8.00 5.25
N PHE A 58 17.52 -7.45 4.46
CA PHE A 58 16.31 -8.17 4.07
C PHE A 58 16.65 -9.47 3.33
N LEU A 59 17.52 -9.40 2.30
CA LEU A 59 17.93 -10.57 1.54
C LEU A 59 18.65 -11.61 2.41
N ALA A 60 19.51 -11.18 3.32
CA ALA A 60 20.19 -12.09 4.25
C ALA A 60 19.20 -12.84 5.16
N LEU A 61 18.19 -12.14 5.68
CA LEU A 61 17.13 -12.73 6.51
C LEU A 61 16.24 -13.67 5.68
N ALA A 62 15.85 -13.25 4.47
CA ALA A 62 15.03 -14.06 3.57
C ALA A 62 15.72 -15.38 3.19
N VAL A 63 17.00 -15.30 2.82
CA VAL A 63 17.84 -16.48 2.55
C VAL A 63 18.01 -17.33 3.81
N GLY A 64 18.20 -16.71 4.97
CA GLY A 64 18.26 -17.42 6.25
C GLY A 64 17.01 -18.23 6.56
N ASN A 65 15.82 -17.71 6.18
CA ASN A 65 14.53 -18.38 6.36
C ASN A 65 14.32 -19.57 5.38
N ALA A 66 14.93 -19.52 4.18
CA ALA A 66 14.82 -20.57 3.16
C ALA A 66 16.12 -20.73 2.37
N PRO A 67 17.21 -21.24 2.99
CA PRO A 67 18.54 -21.26 2.39
C PRO A 67 18.66 -22.14 1.14
N ALA A 68 17.78 -23.11 0.96
CA ALA A 68 17.74 -23.95 -0.22
C ALA A 68 17.30 -23.19 -1.49
N TYR A 69 16.68 -22.01 -1.33
CA TYR A 69 16.06 -21.23 -2.40
C TYR A 69 16.68 -19.83 -2.55
N GLU A 70 17.96 -19.67 -2.23
CA GLU A 70 18.65 -18.38 -2.31
C GLU A 70 18.56 -17.74 -3.71
N GLN A 71 18.73 -18.53 -4.77
CA GLN A 71 18.69 -18.00 -6.14
C GLN A 71 17.30 -17.49 -6.50
N GLU A 72 16.26 -18.21 -6.14
CA GLU A 72 14.86 -17.84 -6.37
C GLU A 72 14.46 -16.61 -5.57
N ILE A 73 14.90 -16.49 -4.31
CA ILE A 73 14.67 -15.31 -3.48
C ILE A 73 15.29 -14.07 -4.12
N ARG A 74 16.56 -14.16 -4.55
CA ARG A 74 17.24 -13.04 -5.22
C ARG A 74 16.59 -12.67 -6.55
N LEU A 75 16.22 -13.67 -7.35
CA LEU A 75 15.55 -13.45 -8.63
C LEU A 75 14.18 -12.78 -8.44
N PHE A 76 13.40 -13.25 -7.45
CA PHE A 76 12.14 -12.60 -7.10
C PHE A 76 12.35 -11.15 -6.68
N TRP A 77 13.30 -10.88 -5.77
CA TRP A 77 13.57 -9.54 -5.25
C TRP A 77 13.99 -8.54 -6.34
N GLU A 78 14.85 -8.98 -7.27
CA GLU A 78 15.23 -8.16 -8.42
C GLU A 78 14.05 -7.79 -9.32
N ASN A 79 13.06 -8.66 -9.41
CA ASN A 79 11.89 -8.51 -10.28
C ASN A 79 10.62 -8.03 -9.56
N VAL A 80 10.66 -7.79 -8.26
CA VAL A 80 9.48 -7.50 -7.43
C VAL A 80 8.57 -6.39 -7.99
N GLY A 81 9.15 -5.39 -8.64
CA GLY A 81 8.40 -4.32 -9.28
C GLY A 81 7.45 -4.80 -10.39
N LYS A 82 7.69 -5.97 -11.00
CA LYS A 82 6.79 -6.55 -12.01
C LYS A 82 5.50 -7.14 -11.41
N ALA A 83 5.48 -7.38 -10.08
CA ALA A 83 4.27 -7.80 -9.38
C ALA A 83 3.28 -6.65 -9.14
N ILE A 84 3.64 -5.42 -9.55
CA ILE A 84 2.91 -4.20 -9.21
C ILE A 84 2.63 -3.40 -10.47
N TRP A 85 1.36 -3.08 -10.72
CA TRP A 85 0.93 -2.20 -11.80
C TRP A 85 -0.31 -1.41 -11.38
N GLN A 86 -0.42 -0.18 -11.90
CA GLN A 86 -1.54 0.71 -11.62
C GLN A 86 -2.83 0.18 -12.25
N PHE A 87 -3.95 0.23 -11.51
CA PHE A 87 -5.27 -0.04 -12.07
C PHE A 87 -5.70 1.09 -13.02
N SER A 88 -6.46 0.73 -14.04
CA SER A 88 -6.87 1.66 -15.11
C SER A 88 -7.75 2.82 -14.62
N TYR A 89 -8.53 2.61 -13.56
CA TYR A 89 -9.45 3.61 -13.01
C TYR A 89 -8.78 4.71 -12.16
N VAL A 90 -7.53 4.52 -11.75
CA VAL A 90 -6.89 5.33 -10.68
C VAL A 90 -6.85 6.82 -11.02
N LYS A 91 -6.36 7.18 -12.22
CA LYS A 91 -6.25 8.59 -12.60
C LYS A 91 -7.61 9.28 -12.72
N GLU A 92 -8.59 8.58 -13.28
CA GLU A 92 -9.95 9.09 -13.39
C GLU A 92 -10.58 9.27 -12.02
N TRP A 93 -10.43 8.30 -11.13
CA TRP A 93 -10.98 8.35 -9.78
C TRP A 93 -10.37 9.47 -8.94
N ILE A 94 -9.04 9.62 -8.93
CA ILE A 94 -8.36 10.73 -8.25
C ILE A 94 -8.80 12.08 -8.85
N GLY A 95 -8.86 12.18 -10.17
CA GLY A 95 -9.33 13.38 -10.86
C GLY A 95 -10.76 13.75 -10.50
N ALA A 96 -11.66 12.77 -10.38
CA ALA A 96 -13.06 12.97 -9.98
C ALA A 96 -13.17 13.46 -8.53
N MET A 97 -12.39 12.89 -7.59
CA MET A 97 -12.32 13.36 -6.21
C MET A 97 -11.87 14.82 -6.13
N LYS A 98 -10.78 15.15 -6.83
CA LYS A 98 -10.23 16.52 -6.88
C LYS A 98 -11.22 17.50 -7.50
N LYS A 99 -11.89 17.13 -8.60
CA LYS A 99 -12.92 17.94 -9.26
C LYS A 99 -14.13 18.19 -8.34
N ALA A 100 -14.47 17.23 -7.49
CA ALA A 100 -15.54 17.34 -6.50
C ALA A 100 -15.13 18.20 -5.28
N GLY A 101 -13.86 18.67 -5.20
CA GLY A 101 -13.36 19.57 -4.16
C GLY A 101 -12.75 18.85 -2.94
N TYR A 102 -12.51 17.55 -3.03
CA TYR A 102 -11.83 16.82 -1.96
C TYR A 102 -10.31 16.89 -2.11
N HIS A 103 -9.61 16.88 -0.98
CA HIS A 103 -8.18 16.66 -0.95
C HIS A 103 -7.90 15.15 -0.94
N VAL A 104 -6.90 14.71 -1.70
CA VAL A 104 -6.53 13.30 -1.83
C VAL A 104 -5.12 13.08 -1.33
N TYR A 105 -4.97 12.14 -0.40
CA TYR A 105 -3.69 11.78 0.22
C TYR A 105 -3.44 10.28 0.09
N ILE A 106 -2.17 9.91 0.15
CA ILE A 106 -1.73 8.50 0.19
C ILE A 106 -1.18 8.18 1.58
N LEU A 107 -1.54 6.99 2.09
CA LEU A 107 -0.97 6.42 3.31
C LEU A 107 -0.74 4.92 3.10
N SER A 108 0.51 4.52 2.87
CA SER A 108 0.82 3.15 2.46
C SER A 108 2.01 2.54 3.18
N ASN A 109 1.86 1.25 3.55
CA ASN A 109 2.98 0.40 3.92
C ASN A 109 3.71 0.00 2.63
N TYR A 110 4.94 0.49 2.44
CA TYR A 110 5.65 0.34 1.18
C TYR A 110 7.16 0.46 1.40
N GLY A 111 7.91 -0.55 1.00
CA GLY A 111 9.36 -0.57 1.17
C GLY A 111 10.10 0.32 0.18
N SER A 112 11.30 0.78 0.55
CA SER A 112 12.13 1.67 -0.28
C SER A 112 12.51 1.05 -1.63
N TRP A 113 12.93 -0.22 -1.64
CA TRP A 113 13.28 -0.94 -2.87
C TRP A 113 12.09 -1.08 -3.82
N THR A 114 10.94 -1.50 -3.28
CA THR A 114 9.71 -1.62 -4.06
C THR A 114 9.29 -0.27 -4.62
N TYR A 115 9.43 0.81 -3.85
CA TYR A 115 9.15 2.17 -4.30
C TYR A 115 10.05 2.58 -5.48
N GLU A 116 11.36 2.38 -5.37
CA GLU A 116 12.29 2.69 -6.46
C GLU A 116 12.02 1.91 -7.75
N LYS A 117 11.57 0.66 -7.63
CA LYS A 117 11.23 -0.19 -8.78
C LYS A 117 9.90 0.16 -9.44
N THR A 118 9.01 0.91 -8.76
CA THR A 118 7.63 1.11 -9.21
C THR A 118 7.24 2.57 -9.42
N ARG A 119 8.01 3.54 -8.88
CA ARG A 119 7.65 4.96 -8.88
C ARG A 119 7.35 5.53 -10.26
N GLU A 120 8.08 5.11 -11.30
CA GLU A 120 7.92 5.65 -12.65
C GLU A 120 6.74 5.01 -13.40
N ASN A 121 6.42 3.76 -13.08
CA ASN A 121 5.44 2.97 -13.85
C ASN A 121 4.10 2.83 -13.11
N ALA A 122 4.13 2.40 -11.86
CA ALA A 122 2.91 2.06 -11.11
C ALA A 122 2.42 3.19 -10.19
N LEU A 123 3.28 4.16 -9.83
CA LEU A 123 2.94 5.24 -8.89
C LEU A 123 2.83 6.61 -9.58
N SER A 124 2.57 6.65 -10.87
CA SER A 124 2.46 7.92 -11.64
C SER A 124 1.33 8.84 -11.15
N PHE A 125 0.34 8.32 -10.42
CA PHE A 125 -0.73 9.08 -9.79
C PHE A 125 -0.26 9.98 -8.65
N LEU A 126 0.97 9.80 -8.15
CA LEU A 126 1.51 10.65 -7.08
C LEU A 126 1.62 12.12 -7.49
N GLU A 127 1.67 12.43 -8.77
CA GLU A 127 1.66 13.79 -9.30
C GLU A 127 0.27 14.47 -9.15
N ASP A 128 -0.78 13.67 -9.00
CA ASP A 128 -2.17 14.13 -8.98
C ASP A 128 -2.74 14.30 -7.56
N VAL A 129 -2.02 13.81 -6.51
CA VAL A 129 -2.47 13.87 -5.11
C VAL A 129 -1.90 15.05 -4.33
N ASP A 130 -2.55 15.42 -3.23
CA ASP A 130 -2.13 16.56 -2.39
C ASP A 130 -0.95 16.21 -1.48
N GLY A 131 -0.71 14.91 -1.24
CA GLY A 131 0.42 14.47 -0.46
C GLY A 131 0.45 12.97 -0.22
N ALA A 132 1.58 12.47 0.27
CA ALA A 132 1.80 11.07 0.52
C ALA A 132 2.67 10.81 1.75
N ILE A 133 2.34 9.74 2.49
CA ILE A 133 3.19 9.09 3.47
C ILE A 133 3.40 7.63 3.05
N PHE A 134 4.65 7.27 2.84
CA PHE A 134 5.10 5.90 2.72
C PHE A 134 5.83 5.49 4.00
N SER A 135 5.51 4.33 4.52
CA SER A 135 6.01 3.81 5.80
C SER A 135 7.53 3.83 5.91
N TYR A 136 8.26 3.46 4.84
CA TYR A 136 9.72 3.45 4.85
C TYR A 136 10.34 4.82 5.11
N GLN A 137 9.65 5.92 4.75
CA GLN A 137 10.15 7.28 4.93
C GLN A 137 10.08 7.73 6.39
N VAL A 138 9.02 7.30 7.10
CA VAL A 138 8.72 7.72 8.48
C VAL A 138 9.05 6.66 9.52
N LYS A 139 9.43 5.44 9.11
CA LYS A 139 9.73 4.29 9.98
C LYS A 139 8.55 3.81 10.82
N LEU A 140 7.33 4.08 10.35
CA LEU A 140 6.07 3.72 10.97
C LEU A 140 5.24 2.89 9.99
N ILE A 141 4.43 1.94 10.47
CA ILE A 141 3.56 1.13 9.62
C ILE A 141 2.12 1.12 10.15
N LYS A 142 1.17 0.99 9.24
CA LYS A 142 -0.22 0.65 9.59
C LYS A 142 -0.23 -0.79 10.15
N PRO A 143 -1.07 -1.10 11.14
CA PRO A 143 -2.13 -0.28 11.74
C PRO A 143 -1.71 0.55 12.96
N ASP A 144 -0.40 0.73 13.23
CA ASP A 144 0.07 1.49 14.39
C ASP A 144 -0.46 2.94 14.33
N ALA A 145 -0.92 3.49 15.45
CA ALA A 145 -1.56 4.81 15.52
C ALA A 145 -0.64 5.95 15.02
N GLU A 146 0.65 5.80 15.23
CA GLU A 146 1.68 6.78 14.96
C GLU A 146 1.75 7.18 13.48
N ILE A 147 1.50 6.25 12.55
CA ILE A 147 1.55 6.58 11.11
C ILE A 147 0.39 7.48 10.68
N TYR A 148 -0.79 7.30 11.29
CA TYR A 148 -1.94 8.16 11.05
C TYR A 148 -1.71 9.56 11.65
N TYR A 149 -1.14 9.64 12.86
CA TYR A 149 -0.75 10.92 13.45
C TYR A 149 0.31 11.64 12.63
N ALA A 150 1.29 10.92 12.07
CA ALA A 150 2.28 11.49 11.15
C ALA A 150 1.63 12.10 9.90
N LEU A 151 0.57 11.47 9.36
CA LEU A 151 -0.21 12.03 8.25
C LEU A 151 -0.92 13.32 8.67
N PHE A 152 -1.58 13.33 9.84
CA PHE A 152 -2.30 14.50 10.34
C PHE A 152 -1.37 15.67 10.59
N GLU A 153 -0.23 15.42 11.24
CA GLU A 153 0.76 16.45 11.55
C GLU A 153 1.37 17.05 10.27
N LYS A 154 1.78 16.18 9.32
CA LYS A 154 2.45 16.63 8.09
C LYS A 154 1.57 17.51 7.21
N TYR A 155 0.27 17.22 7.14
CA TYR A 155 -0.65 17.89 6.22
C TYR A 155 -1.74 18.72 6.91
N GLY A 156 -1.71 18.83 8.25
CA GLY A 156 -2.68 19.63 9.02
C GLY A 156 -4.10 19.05 8.97
N LEU A 157 -4.25 17.73 8.89
CA LEU A 157 -5.54 17.08 8.74
C LEU A 157 -6.25 16.91 10.08
N GLN A 158 -7.59 16.96 10.04
CA GLN A 158 -8.44 16.57 11.16
C GLN A 158 -8.98 15.15 10.90
N ALA A 159 -8.87 14.28 11.90
CA ALA A 159 -9.27 12.88 11.78
C ALA A 159 -10.74 12.74 11.37
N GLU A 160 -11.63 13.48 12.03
CA GLU A 160 -13.09 13.46 11.80
C GLU A 160 -13.53 14.06 10.45
N GLU A 161 -12.62 14.76 9.74
CA GLU A 161 -12.83 15.27 8.40
C GLU A 161 -12.17 14.39 7.32
N SER A 162 -11.62 13.25 7.71
CA SER A 162 -10.84 12.36 6.86
C SER A 162 -11.46 10.97 6.79
N VAL A 163 -11.48 10.38 5.59
CA VAL A 163 -11.87 8.98 5.36
C VAL A 163 -10.70 8.22 4.76
N PHE A 164 -10.39 7.06 5.34
CA PHE A 164 -9.33 6.17 4.86
C PHE A 164 -9.91 4.94 4.16
N LEU A 165 -9.38 4.60 2.99
CA LEU A 165 -9.72 3.42 2.22
C LEU A 165 -8.50 2.50 2.12
N ASP A 166 -8.64 1.24 2.56
CA ASP A 166 -7.57 0.24 2.62
C ASP A 166 -8.18 -1.16 2.48
N ASP A 167 -7.51 -2.10 1.82
CA ASP A 167 -8.01 -3.46 1.61
C ASP A 167 -7.93 -4.31 2.89
N LEU A 168 -7.11 -3.91 3.87
CA LEU A 168 -6.92 -4.64 5.13
C LEU A 168 -7.80 -4.09 6.26
N PRO A 169 -8.75 -4.91 6.80
CA PRO A 169 -9.60 -4.48 7.91
C PRO A 169 -8.82 -3.98 9.12
N ALA A 170 -7.65 -4.56 9.42
CA ALA A 170 -6.82 -4.14 10.55
C ALA A 170 -6.36 -2.68 10.41
N ASN A 171 -6.01 -2.23 9.20
CA ASN A 171 -5.61 -0.86 8.93
C ASN A 171 -6.79 0.11 9.10
N ILE A 172 -7.97 -0.32 8.68
CA ILE A 172 -9.21 0.45 8.86
C ILE A 172 -9.55 0.60 10.34
N GLU A 173 -9.41 -0.45 11.15
CA GLU A 173 -9.62 -0.35 12.60
C GLU A 173 -8.59 0.56 13.26
N GLY A 174 -7.32 0.53 12.82
CA GLY A 174 -6.30 1.48 13.26
C GLY A 174 -6.68 2.93 12.96
N ALA A 175 -7.16 3.21 11.74
CA ALA A 175 -7.65 4.54 11.37
C ALA A 175 -8.84 5.00 12.21
N LYS A 176 -9.81 4.13 12.45
CA LYS A 176 -10.97 4.43 13.32
C LYS A 176 -10.57 4.70 14.76
N ALA A 177 -9.58 3.97 15.28
CA ALA A 177 -9.08 4.16 16.64
C ALA A 177 -8.48 5.57 16.87
N VAL A 178 -7.98 6.22 15.83
CA VAL A 178 -7.49 7.60 15.86
C VAL A 178 -8.54 8.64 15.43
N GLY A 179 -9.80 8.23 15.21
CA GLY A 179 -10.92 9.11 14.93
C GLY A 179 -11.23 9.38 13.45
N MET A 180 -10.56 8.70 12.52
CA MET A 180 -10.90 8.76 11.09
C MET A 180 -12.16 7.95 10.78
N HIS A 181 -12.84 8.31 9.69
CA HIS A 181 -13.73 7.38 9.02
C HIS A 181 -12.91 6.33 8.26
N GLY A 182 -13.44 5.12 8.14
CA GLY A 182 -12.71 4.04 7.46
C GLY A 182 -13.63 3.16 6.63
N ILE A 183 -13.18 2.85 5.42
CA ILE A 183 -13.86 1.98 4.45
C ILE A 183 -12.91 0.84 4.07
N VAL A 184 -13.33 -0.41 4.29
CA VAL A 184 -12.60 -1.57 3.76
C VAL A 184 -12.82 -1.61 2.25
N PHE A 185 -11.76 -1.46 1.49
CA PHE A 185 -11.83 -1.44 0.03
C PHE A 185 -11.97 -2.86 -0.52
N THR A 186 -13.07 -3.13 -1.20
CA THR A 186 -13.38 -4.40 -1.88
C THR A 186 -13.48 -4.24 -3.41
N GLY A 187 -13.47 -3.00 -3.88
CA GLY A 187 -13.56 -2.63 -5.29
C GLY A 187 -14.06 -1.19 -5.44
N LEU A 188 -13.89 -0.63 -6.63
CA LEU A 188 -14.23 0.77 -6.90
C LEU A 188 -15.72 1.07 -6.71
N GLU A 189 -16.61 0.20 -7.20
CA GLU A 189 -18.06 0.39 -7.09
C GLU A 189 -18.53 0.43 -5.64
N ASP A 190 -18.06 -0.53 -4.83
CA ASP A 190 -18.37 -0.60 -3.40
C ASP A 190 -17.80 0.63 -2.66
N ALA A 191 -16.58 1.03 -2.99
CA ALA A 191 -15.94 2.21 -2.39
C ALA A 191 -16.74 3.50 -2.66
N LEU A 192 -17.22 3.70 -3.89
CA LEU A 192 -18.06 4.84 -4.26
C LEU A 192 -19.39 4.85 -3.49
N ALA A 193 -20.03 3.68 -3.34
CA ALA A 193 -21.27 3.56 -2.58
C ALA A 193 -21.06 3.86 -1.08
N GLU A 194 -19.97 3.37 -0.47
CA GLU A 194 -19.65 3.66 0.93
C GLU A 194 -19.26 5.14 1.15
N LEU A 195 -18.53 5.75 0.22
CA LEU A 195 -18.22 7.18 0.23
C LEU A 195 -19.50 8.02 0.16
N GLU A 196 -20.47 7.65 -0.69
CA GLU A 196 -21.75 8.34 -0.79
C GLU A 196 -22.54 8.26 0.52
N ARG A 197 -22.52 7.12 1.23
CA ARG A 197 -23.13 6.97 2.57
C ARG A 197 -22.53 7.92 3.62
N LEU A 198 -21.26 8.28 3.47
CA LEU A 198 -20.59 9.28 4.30
C LEU A 198 -20.83 10.73 3.83
N GLY A 199 -21.63 10.92 2.77
CA GLY A 199 -21.94 12.22 2.19
C GLY A 199 -20.87 12.73 1.22
N VAL A 200 -19.92 11.86 0.81
CA VAL A 200 -18.89 12.15 -0.20
C VAL A 200 -19.48 11.84 -1.58
N LYS A 201 -19.64 12.85 -2.44
CA LYS A 201 -20.21 12.70 -3.78
C LYS A 201 -19.11 12.85 -4.83
N ILE A 202 -18.90 11.79 -5.61
CA ILE A 202 -17.89 11.71 -6.68
C ILE A 202 -18.63 11.23 -7.94
N GLU A 203 -18.53 12.01 -9.01
CA GLU A 203 -19.07 11.65 -10.32
C GLU A 203 -17.92 11.18 -11.22
N MET A 204 -17.97 9.91 -11.61
CA MET A 204 -17.01 9.29 -12.53
C MET A 204 -17.58 9.18 -13.93
#